data_41623e18b75b7981ff717ef476d32337
#
_entry.id   41623e18b75b7981ff717ef476d32337
#
_cell.length_a   1.000
_cell.length_b   1.000
_cell.length_c   1.000
_cell.angle_alpha   90.00
_cell.angle_beta   90.00
_cell.angle_gamma   90.00
#
_symmetry.space_group_name_H-M   'P 1'
#
loop_
_entity.id
_entity.type
_entity.pdbx_description
1 polymer ?
#
loop_
_entity_poly.entity_id
_entity_poly.type
_entity_poly.pdbx_seq_one_letter_code
_entity_poly.pdbx_strand_id
1 'polypeptide(L)'
;MNSAAASHGEAFVSAGAIEATDLGNGIRRKILGHGPDLMVARVWFETGAVGDVHSHPHSQSTYVEIGRFEVSVGGTTGVLSAGDGFYVAPHVAHGVICLEQGVLIDTFSPARQDFLREEKP
;
A
#
# COMPACT_ATOMS: atom_id res chain seq x y z
N MET A 1 -1.67 5.96 25.99
CA MET A 1 -1.09 6.19 25.36
C MET A 1 -1.10 7.12 24.65
N ASN A 2 -0.85 7.32 24.39
CA ASN A 2 -0.68 8.14 23.86
C ASN A 2 -0.79 8.55 22.77
N SER A 3 -0.96 9.22 22.59
CA SER A 3 -1.22 9.74 21.52
C SER A 3 -0.14 10.07 20.75
N ALA A 4 0.82 9.93 21.29
CA ALA A 4 1.99 9.91 20.55
C ALA A 4 1.80 9.01 19.43
N ALA A 5 0.80 8.28 19.55
CA ALA A 5 0.40 7.41 18.48
C ALA A 5 0.25 8.15 17.18
N ALA A 6 0.13 9.47 17.20
CA ALA A 6 0.05 10.21 15.96
C ALA A 6 1.32 10.07 15.13
N SER A 7 2.48 9.80 15.74
CA SER A 7 3.73 9.76 15.00
C SER A 7 4.19 8.34 14.67
N HIS A 8 3.74 7.35 15.42
CA HIS A 8 4.07 5.95 15.12
C HIS A 8 3.05 5.03 15.75
N GLY A 9 2.99 3.81 15.29
CA GLY A 9 2.10 2.80 15.81
C GLY A 9 2.76 1.91 16.83
N GLU A 10 2.08 0.84 17.16
CA GLU A 10 2.54 -0.14 18.14
C GLU A 10 3.73 -0.92 17.60
N ALA A 11 4.59 -1.40 18.48
CA ALA A 11 5.71 -2.23 18.07
C ALA A 11 5.23 -3.56 17.47
N PHE A 12 4.17 -4.12 18.02
CA PHE A 12 3.57 -5.34 17.47
C PHE A 12 2.19 -5.02 16.92
N VAL A 13 1.90 -5.52 15.72
CA VAL A 13 0.62 -5.30 15.06
C VAL A 13 0.00 -6.65 14.78
N SER A 14 -1.13 -6.93 15.42
CA SER A 14 -1.89 -8.16 15.20
C SER A 14 -2.90 -7.88 14.10
N ALA A 15 -2.68 -8.44 12.93
CA ALA A 15 -3.52 -8.15 11.77
C ALA A 15 -4.99 -8.48 12.03
N GLY A 16 -5.26 -9.56 12.80
CA GLY A 16 -6.62 -9.95 13.12
C GLY A 16 -7.36 -8.97 14.03
N ALA A 17 -6.64 -8.08 14.70
CA ALA A 17 -7.24 -7.09 15.60
C ALA A 17 -7.50 -5.76 14.89
N ILE A 18 -7.13 -5.64 13.61
CA ILE A 18 -7.28 -4.41 12.84
C ILE A 18 -8.31 -4.65 11.76
N GLU A 19 -9.31 -3.79 11.68
CA GLU A 19 -10.26 -3.87 10.57
C GLU A 19 -9.65 -3.26 9.33
N ALA A 20 -9.93 -3.86 8.17
CA ALA A 20 -9.49 -3.29 6.93
C ALA A 20 -10.31 -2.05 6.61
N THR A 21 -9.65 -1.02 6.11
CA THR A 21 -10.31 0.17 5.59
C THR A 21 -10.74 -0.12 4.16
N ASP A 22 -12.04 0.03 3.89
CA ASP A 22 -12.57 -0.15 2.54
C ASP A 22 -12.32 1.14 1.76
N LEU A 23 -11.47 1.07 0.74
CA LEU A 23 -11.13 2.22 -0.07
C LEU A 23 -12.08 2.37 -1.26
N GLY A 24 -13.04 1.46 -1.41
CA GLY A 24 -13.96 1.45 -2.53
C GLY A 24 -13.37 0.75 -3.74
N ASN A 25 -14.23 0.48 -4.71
CA ASN A 25 -13.83 -0.07 -6.02
C ASN A 25 -13.02 -1.36 -5.93
N GLY A 26 -13.28 -2.18 -4.91
CA GLY A 26 -12.66 -3.49 -4.78
C GLY A 26 -11.29 -3.48 -4.11
N ILE A 27 -10.96 -2.41 -3.39
CA ILE A 27 -9.66 -2.28 -2.72
C ILE A 27 -9.86 -2.06 -1.23
N ARG A 28 -9.11 -2.81 -0.41
CA ARG A 28 -9.13 -2.67 1.05
C ARG A 28 -7.70 -2.63 1.55
N ARG A 29 -7.48 -1.99 2.68
CA ARG A 29 -6.12 -1.78 3.20
C ARG A 29 -6.06 -1.94 4.71
N LYS A 30 -5.00 -2.57 5.20
CA LYS A 30 -4.61 -2.54 6.62
C LYS A 30 -3.23 -1.92 6.73
N ILE A 31 -3.05 -0.99 7.65
CA ILE A 31 -1.74 -0.44 7.94
C ILE A 31 -1.12 -1.33 9.02
N LEU A 32 0.06 -1.82 8.75
CA LEU A 32 0.80 -2.66 9.68
C LEU A 32 1.78 -1.79 10.46
N GLY A 33 3.04 -2.19 10.58
CA GLY A 33 4.00 -1.41 11.34
C GLY A 33 4.30 -0.07 10.71
N HIS A 34 4.36 1.00 11.50
CA HIS A 34 4.72 2.31 11.00
C HIS A 34 5.33 3.19 12.08
N GLY A 35 6.16 4.10 11.64
CA GLY A 35 6.74 5.16 12.43
C GLY A 35 6.87 6.39 11.54
N PRO A 36 7.61 7.43 11.97
CA PRO A 36 7.74 8.64 11.15
C PRO A 36 8.38 8.38 9.79
N ASP A 37 9.33 7.47 9.74
CA ASP A 37 10.17 7.27 8.56
C ASP A 37 9.77 6.08 7.70
N LEU A 38 8.80 5.29 8.15
CA LEU A 38 8.51 4.01 7.50
C LEU A 38 7.08 3.58 7.77
N MET A 39 6.46 2.97 6.77
CA MET A 39 5.12 2.40 6.92
C MET A 39 5.00 1.19 6.02
N VAL A 40 4.39 0.12 6.54
CA VAL A 40 4.04 -1.04 5.72
C VAL A 40 2.52 -1.16 5.71
N ALA A 41 1.96 -1.35 4.51
CA ALA A 41 0.53 -1.52 4.33
C ALA A 41 0.27 -2.77 3.52
N ARG A 42 -0.76 -3.51 3.88
CA ARG A 42 -1.21 -4.68 3.14
C ARG A 42 -2.51 -4.31 2.44
N VAL A 43 -2.54 -4.50 1.12
CA VAL A 43 -3.64 -4.01 0.29
C VAL A 43 -4.22 -5.16 -0.52
N TRP A 44 -5.52 -5.39 -0.39
CA TRP A 44 -6.24 -6.43 -1.11
C TRP A 44 -6.96 -5.83 -2.30
N PHE A 45 -6.87 -6.50 -3.45
CA PHE A 45 -7.50 -6.06 -4.69
C PHE A 45 -8.37 -7.18 -5.23
N GLU A 46 -9.61 -6.85 -5.56
CA GLU A 46 -10.46 -7.75 -6.35
C GLU A 46 -10.01 -7.71 -7.80
N THR A 47 -10.27 -8.79 -8.53
CA THR A 47 -9.96 -8.84 -9.96
C THR A 47 -10.61 -7.65 -10.67
N GLY A 48 -9.84 -6.97 -11.47
CA GLY A 48 -10.29 -5.79 -12.21
C GLY A 48 -10.16 -4.48 -11.45
N ALA A 49 -9.82 -4.53 -10.17
CA ALA A 49 -9.66 -3.30 -9.39
C ALA A 49 -8.47 -2.49 -9.90
N VAL A 50 -8.61 -1.18 -9.90
CA VAL A 50 -7.61 -0.26 -10.43
C VAL A 50 -7.11 0.66 -9.33
N GLY A 51 -5.80 0.64 -9.10
CA GLY A 51 -5.14 1.67 -8.31
C GLY A 51 -4.73 2.76 -9.30
N ASP A 52 -5.44 3.88 -9.28
CA ASP A 52 -5.26 4.94 -10.28
C ASP A 52 -3.83 5.45 -10.32
N VAL A 53 -3.40 5.89 -11.49
CA VAL A 53 -2.08 6.49 -11.65
C VAL A 53 -2.00 7.76 -10.81
N HIS A 54 -0.99 7.85 -9.98
CA HIS A 54 -0.77 8.98 -9.09
C HIS A 54 0.72 9.09 -8.75
N SER A 55 1.09 10.12 -8.03
CA SER A 55 2.45 10.30 -7.53
C SER A 55 2.42 10.85 -6.12
N HIS A 56 3.52 10.69 -5.41
CA HIS A 56 3.64 11.19 -4.04
C HIS A 56 5.12 11.39 -3.71
N PRO A 57 5.45 12.17 -2.68
CA PRO A 57 6.84 12.44 -2.33
C PRO A 57 7.55 11.28 -1.62
N HIS A 58 6.84 10.21 -1.33
CA HIS A 58 7.38 9.05 -0.61
C HIS A 58 8.09 8.11 -1.57
N SER A 59 9.19 7.49 -1.12
CA SER A 59 9.72 6.30 -1.79
C SER A 59 8.79 5.14 -1.48
N GLN A 60 8.63 4.23 -2.42
CA GLN A 60 7.75 3.08 -2.25
C GLN A 60 8.40 1.84 -2.82
N SER A 61 8.37 0.75 -2.06
CA SER A 61 8.73 -0.57 -2.57
C SER A 61 7.54 -1.48 -2.33
N THR A 62 7.13 -2.20 -3.37
CA THR A 62 5.94 -3.04 -3.32
C THR A 62 6.30 -4.47 -3.68
N TYR A 63 5.78 -5.40 -2.89
CA TYR A 63 5.94 -6.84 -3.09
C TYR A 63 4.58 -7.42 -3.45
N VAL A 64 4.51 -8.22 -4.52
CA VAL A 64 3.29 -8.92 -4.90
C VAL A 64 3.22 -10.19 -4.08
N GLU A 65 2.29 -10.25 -3.13
CA GLU A 65 2.14 -11.43 -2.27
C GLU A 65 1.28 -12.48 -2.96
N ILE A 66 0.18 -12.06 -3.56
CA ILE A 66 -0.81 -12.95 -4.18
C ILE A 66 -1.30 -12.29 -5.47
N GLY A 67 -1.57 -13.10 -6.50
CA GLY A 67 -2.24 -12.63 -7.70
C GLY A 67 -1.31 -12.11 -8.77
N ARG A 68 -1.88 -11.37 -9.72
CA ARG A 68 -1.17 -10.82 -10.86
C ARG A 68 -1.65 -9.39 -11.11
N PHE A 69 -0.70 -8.53 -11.45
CA PHE A 69 -0.98 -7.10 -11.62
C PHE A 69 -0.27 -6.58 -12.85
N GLU A 70 -0.96 -5.72 -13.59
CA GLU A 70 -0.30 -4.87 -14.58
C GLU A 70 0.15 -3.63 -13.85
N VAL A 71 1.45 -3.33 -13.88
CA VAL A 71 2.04 -2.25 -13.10
C VAL A 71 2.67 -1.24 -14.04
N SER A 72 2.40 0.03 -13.80
CA SER A 72 2.97 1.13 -14.56
C SER A 72 3.79 1.99 -13.60
N VAL A 73 5.06 2.21 -13.92
CA VAL A 73 5.95 3.07 -13.12
C VAL A 73 6.73 3.94 -14.09
N GLY A 74 6.50 5.26 -14.02
CA GLY A 74 7.26 6.21 -14.85
C GLY A 74 7.14 5.95 -16.34
N GLY A 75 5.98 5.46 -16.78
CA GLY A 75 5.78 5.19 -18.20
C GLY A 75 6.19 3.80 -18.64
N THR A 76 6.84 3.02 -17.78
CA THR A 76 7.16 1.62 -18.06
C THR A 76 6.05 0.74 -17.51
N THR A 77 5.55 -0.17 -18.34
CA THR A 77 4.45 -1.05 -17.96
C THR A 77 4.90 -2.50 -18.05
N GLY A 78 4.54 -3.30 -17.07
CA GLY A 78 4.83 -4.72 -17.05
C GLY A 78 3.81 -5.48 -16.24
N VAL A 79 3.82 -6.81 -16.36
CA VAL A 79 2.94 -7.67 -15.58
C VAL A 79 3.78 -8.41 -14.54
N LEU A 80 3.37 -8.29 -13.28
CA LEU A 80 4.05 -8.92 -12.15
C LEU A 80 3.14 -9.94 -11.50
N SER A 81 3.74 -11.01 -11.00
CA SER A 81 3.04 -12.10 -10.33
C SER A 81 3.57 -12.26 -8.91
N ALA A 82 2.93 -13.12 -8.13
CA ALA A 82 3.34 -13.38 -6.75
C ALA A 82 4.83 -13.67 -6.68
N GLY A 83 5.52 -13.00 -5.78
CA GLY A 83 6.97 -13.10 -5.60
C GLY A 83 7.74 -11.96 -6.25
N ASP A 84 7.12 -11.25 -7.17
CA ASP A 84 7.78 -10.12 -7.84
C ASP A 84 7.60 -8.84 -7.05
N GLY A 85 8.34 -7.81 -7.42
CA GLY A 85 8.21 -6.52 -6.76
C GLY A 85 8.55 -5.37 -7.69
N PHE A 86 8.25 -4.15 -7.23
CA PHE A 86 8.62 -2.95 -7.98
C PHE A 86 8.96 -1.82 -7.01
N TYR A 87 9.73 -0.88 -7.51
CA TYR A 87 10.16 0.29 -6.73
C TYR A 87 9.68 1.56 -7.43
N VAL A 88 9.23 2.52 -6.63
CA VAL A 88 8.78 3.82 -7.11
C VAL A 88 9.58 4.90 -6.39
N ALA A 89 10.36 5.66 -7.15
CA ALA A 89 11.10 6.80 -6.60
C ALA A 89 10.10 7.94 -6.28
N PRO A 90 10.50 8.87 -5.39
CA PRO A 90 9.64 10.02 -5.07
C PRO A 90 9.16 10.75 -6.33
N HIS A 91 7.88 11.10 -6.34
CA HIS A 91 7.22 11.87 -7.39
C HIS A 91 7.06 11.17 -8.73
N VAL A 92 7.45 9.90 -8.86
CA VAL A 92 7.27 9.16 -10.10
C VAL A 92 5.84 8.65 -10.18
N ALA A 93 5.17 8.91 -11.30
CA ALA A 93 3.78 8.48 -11.51
C ALA A 93 3.73 6.96 -11.62
N HIS A 94 2.75 6.35 -10.96
CA HIS A 94 2.60 4.90 -10.94
C HIS A 94 1.16 4.50 -10.68
N GLY A 95 0.81 3.29 -11.11
CA GLY A 95 -0.51 2.72 -10.88
C GLY A 95 -0.51 1.23 -11.16
N VAL A 96 -1.59 0.57 -10.78
CA VAL A 96 -1.72 -0.88 -10.96
C VAL A 96 -3.14 -1.23 -11.42
N ILE A 97 -3.25 -2.33 -12.16
CA ILE A 97 -4.53 -2.93 -12.50
C ILE A 97 -4.45 -4.38 -12.04
N CYS A 98 -5.39 -4.81 -11.21
CA CYS A 98 -5.40 -6.18 -10.70
C CYS A 98 -5.97 -7.11 -11.76
N LEU A 99 -5.12 -7.98 -12.31
CA LEU A 99 -5.52 -8.93 -13.34
C LEU A 99 -6.12 -10.20 -12.73
N GLU A 100 -5.59 -10.62 -11.58
CA GLU A 100 -6.10 -11.75 -10.81
C GLU A 100 -6.10 -11.33 -9.35
N GLN A 101 -7.21 -11.57 -8.68
CA GLN A 101 -7.40 -11.17 -7.28
C GLN A 101 -6.10 -11.36 -6.49
N GLY A 102 -5.69 -10.32 -5.78
CA GLY A 102 -4.37 -10.37 -5.18
C GLY A 102 -4.17 -9.45 -4.00
N VAL A 103 -2.93 -9.49 -3.53
CA VAL A 103 -2.50 -8.73 -2.36
C VAL A 103 -1.14 -8.12 -2.65
N LEU A 104 -1.01 -6.83 -2.41
CA LEU A 104 0.25 -6.12 -2.47
C LEU A 104 0.69 -5.74 -1.05
N ILE A 105 1.98 -5.82 -0.81
CA ILE A 105 2.59 -5.30 0.42
C ILE A 105 3.36 -4.06 0.03
N ASP A 106 2.88 -2.89 0.46
CA ASP A 106 3.50 -1.61 0.16
C ASP A 106 4.34 -1.16 1.35
N THR A 107 5.56 -0.73 1.06
CA THR A 107 6.43 -0.12 2.06
C THR A 107 6.75 1.29 1.62
N PHE A 108 6.51 2.26 2.50
CA PHE A 108 6.71 3.68 2.21
C PHE A 108 7.73 4.29 3.15
N SER A 109 8.49 5.25 2.65
CA SER A 109 9.38 6.08 3.45
C SER A 109 9.33 7.52 2.91
N PRO A 110 8.95 8.48 3.74
CA PRO A 110 8.44 8.38 5.10
C PRO A 110 7.04 7.75 5.14
N ALA A 111 6.47 7.68 6.32
CA ALA A 111 5.12 7.14 6.47
C ALA A 111 4.10 8.00 5.74
N ARG A 112 3.03 7.36 5.25
CA ARG A 112 1.93 8.03 4.56
C ARG A 112 0.99 8.62 5.61
N GLN A 113 1.18 9.89 5.95
CA GLN A 113 0.34 10.57 6.93
C GLN A 113 -1.11 10.67 6.46
N ASP A 114 -1.31 10.78 5.15
CA ASP A 114 -2.64 10.80 4.57
C ASP A 114 -3.39 9.48 4.85
N PHE A 115 -2.69 8.33 4.80
CA PHE A 115 -3.30 7.04 5.14
C PHE A 115 -3.74 7.02 6.59
N LEU A 116 -2.90 7.51 7.47
CA LEU A 116 -3.22 7.52 8.90
C LEU A 116 -4.45 8.37 9.21
N ARG A 117 -4.64 9.46 8.48
CA ARG A 117 -5.83 10.29 8.63
C ARG A 117 -7.09 9.57 8.18
N GLU A 118 -6.98 8.76 7.13
CA GLU A 118 -8.12 7.99 6.61
C GLU A 118 -8.53 6.86 7.56
N GLU A 119 -7.59 6.38 8.39
CA GLU A 119 -7.87 5.29 9.33
C GLU A 119 -8.58 5.76 10.59
N LYS A 120 -8.67 7.06 10.81
CA LYS A 120 -9.29 7.57 12.02
C LYS A 120 -10.80 7.56 11.91
N PRO A 121 -11.50 7.27 13.02
CA PRO A 121 -12.95 7.31 13.05
C PRO A 121 -13.46 8.73 12.85
#